data_594def6a2014859d0f1be23b2f447be9
#
_entry.id   594def6a2014859d0f1be23b2f447be9
#
_cell.length_a   1.000
_cell.length_b   1.000
_cell.length_c   1.000
_cell.angle_alpha   90.00
_cell.angle_beta   90.00
_cell.angle_gamma   90.00
#
_symmetry.space_group_name_H-M   'P 1'
#
loop_
_entity.id
_entity.type
_entity.pdbx_description
1 polymer ?
#
loop_
_entity_poly.entity_id
_entity_poly.type
_entity_poly.pdbx_seq_one_letter_code
_entity_poly.pdbx_strand_id
1 'polypeptide(L)'
;KSWILGLQEYRKPLMHFHTQFNEEIPYDTIDMDFMNENQSAHGDREYGHIVSRMGIERKVVVGYWKNPEVIKKIAQWMVTAVGVMESSHIRVCRFGDNMNNVAVTEGDKVEAQIKFGWEIDHYNVNDLVEYVDAVPAGDISALTDEYYSKYQILLEGRDAAEFRKHVEVQAAIEIGLEKFLTEYDYHAVVTHFGMLGGLKQLPGLAIQRLMEKGYG
;
A
#
# COMPACT_ATOMS: atom_id res chain seq x y z
N LYS A 1 4.07 -25.05 -27.02
CA LYS A 1 4.68 -25.76 -25.88
C LYS A 1 5.56 -24.83 -25.03
N SER A 2 6.28 -23.87 -25.63
CA SER A 2 7.16 -22.93 -24.90
C SER A 2 6.41 -22.08 -23.87
N TRP A 3 5.18 -21.65 -24.16
CA TRP A 3 4.32 -20.93 -23.21
C TRP A 3 4.07 -21.71 -21.92
N ILE A 4 3.84 -23.03 -22.03
CA ILE A 4 3.60 -23.88 -20.87
C ILE A 4 4.81 -23.85 -19.93
N LEU A 5 6.01 -24.01 -20.48
CA LEU A 5 7.26 -24.01 -19.70
C LEU A 5 7.49 -22.66 -19.02
N GLY A 6 7.27 -21.56 -19.76
CA GLY A 6 7.49 -20.21 -19.21
C GLY A 6 6.45 -19.80 -18.16
N LEU A 7 5.24 -20.35 -18.20
CA LEU A 7 4.14 -20.00 -17.29
C LEU A 7 4.03 -20.90 -16.07
N GLN A 8 4.70 -22.06 -16.04
CA GLN A 8 4.57 -23.03 -14.93
C GLN A 8 4.94 -22.44 -13.56
N GLU A 9 5.94 -21.58 -13.53
CA GLU A 9 6.44 -20.97 -12.30
C GLU A 9 6.06 -19.47 -12.15
N TYR A 10 5.23 -18.97 -13.08
CA TYR A 10 4.82 -17.57 -13.06
C TYR A 10 3.83 -17.29 -11.92
N ARG A 11 4.15 -16.34 -11.07
CA ARG A 11 3.37 -16.01 -9.85
C ARG A 11 2.99 -14.53 -9.76
N LYS A 12 3.23 -13.77 -10.83
CA LYS A 12 2.90 -12.33 -10.87
C LYS A 12 1.53 -12.10 -11.49
N PRO A 13 0.87 -10.97 -11.20
CA PRO A 13 -0.34 -10.57 -11.90
C PRO A 13 -0.14 -10.58 -13.41
N LEU A 14 -1.07 -11.17 -14.14
CA LEU A 14 -1.00 -11.36 -15.59
C LEU A 14 -2.09 -10.57 -16.29
N MET A 15 -1.72 -9.83 -17.33
CA MET A 15 -2.64 -9.21 -18.27
C MET A 15 -2.41 -9.75 -19.67
N HIS A 16 -3.50 -10.12 -20.33
CA HIS A 16 -3.51 -10.50 -21.75
C HIS A 16 -4.14 -9.37 -22.56
N PHE A 17 -3.33 -8.71 -23.37
CA PHE A 17 -3.78 -7.62 -24.23
C PHE A 17 -4.01 -8.11 -25.65
N HIS A 18 -5.29 -8.13 -26.08
CA HIS A 18 -5.69 -8.43 -27.43
C HIS A 18 -5.74 -7.16 -28.26
N THR A 19 -4.92 -7.08 -29.29
CA THR A 19 -4.84 -5.92 -30.16
C THR A 19 -4.55 -6.34 -31.59
N GLN A 20 -4.66 -5.41 -32.53
CA GLN A 20 -4.28 -5.57 -33.92
C GLN A 20 -3.37 -4.42 -34.35
N PHE A 21 -2.59 -4.63 -35.41
CA PHE A 21 -1.69 -3.62 -35.93
C PHE A 21 -2.44 -2.41 -36.48
N ASN A 22 -3.50 -2.63 -37.27
CA ASN A 22 -4.38 -1.61 -37.81
C ASN A 22 -5.70 -1.53 -37.04
N GLU A 23 -6.29 -0.34 -36.95
CA GLU A 23 -7.57 -0.11 -36.26
C GLU A 23 -8.76 -0.55 -37.11
N GLU A 24 -8.70 -0.25 -38.41
CA GLU A 24 -9.79 -0.48 -39.37
C GLU A 24 -9.40 -1.49 -40.44
N ILE A 25 -10.40 -2.17 -40.99
CA ILE A 25 -10.23 -3.09 -42.11
C ILE A 25 -10.54 -2.34 -43.40
N PRO A 26 -9.56 -2.13 -44.31
CA PRO A 26 -9.78 -1.43 -45.55
C PRO A 26 -10.43 -2.38 -46.58
N TYR A 27 -11.74 -2.56 -46.52
CA TYR A 27 -12.51 -3.54 -47.29
C TYR A 27 -12.24 -3.49 -48.79
N ASP A 28 -11.99 -2.31 -49.35
CA ASP A 28 -11.79 -2.11 -50.80
C ASP A 28 -10.38 -2.46 -51.28
N THR A 29 -9.41 -2.50 -50.34
CA THR A 29 -7.97 -2.66 -50.70
C THR A 29 -7.29 -3.77 -49.89
N ILE A 30 -8.03 -4.52 -49.09
CA ILE A 30 -7.48 -5.61 -48.26
C ILE A 30 -6.84 -6.68 -49.13
N ASP A 31 -5.65 -7.09 -48.75
CA ASP A 31 -4.88 -8.14 -49.40
C ASP A 31 -4.25 -9.10 -48.37
N MET A 32 -3.43 -10.03 -48.83
CA MET A 32 -2.76 -11.02 -48.00
C MET A 32 -1.71 -10.39 -47.06
N ASP A 33 -1.07 -9.31 -47.48
CA ASP A 33 -0.08 -8.61 -46.66
C ASP A 33 -0.75 -7.93 -45.46
N PHE A 34 -1.89 -7.25 -45.71
CA PHE A 34 -2.70 -6.69 -44.61
C PHE A 34 -3.19 -7.78 -43.66
N MET A 35 -3.63 -8.93 -44.16
CA MET A 35 -4.05 -10.06 -43.34
C MET A 35 -2.89 -10.57 -42.47
N ASN A 36 -1.67 -10.66 -43.03
CA ASN A 36 -0.49 -11.10 -42.29
C ASN A 36 -0.09 -10.13 -41.20
N GLU A 37 -0.21 -8.81 -41.41
CA GLU A 37 0.04 -7.79 -40.38
C GLU A 37 -0.96 -7.85 -39.23
N ASN A 38 -2.19 -8.32 -39.48
CA ASN A 38 -3.29 -8.32 -38.52
C ASN A 38 -3.64 -9.72 -37.99
N GLN A 39 -2.70 -10.64 -37.93
CA GLN A 39 -2.90 -12.01 -37.47
C GLN A 39 -2.72 -12.26 -35.98
N SER A 40 -2.74 -11.23 -35.11
CA SER A 40 -2.56 -11.41 -33.67
C SER A 40 -3.59 -12.38 -33.06
N ALA A 41 -4.79 -12.48 -33.64
CA ALA A 41 -5.83 -13.44 -33.21
C ALA A 41 -5.38 -14.90 -33.17
N HIS A 42 -4.44 -15.31 -34.00
CA HIS A 42 -3.85 -16.66 -33.98
C HIS A 42 -3.08 -16.90 -32.67
N GLY A 43 -2.10 -16.07 -32.37
CA GLY A 43 -1.30 -16.17 -31.14
C GLY A 43 -2.14 -15.95 -29.89
N ASP A 44 -3.05 -14.99 -29.90
CA ASP A 44 -3.95 -14.69 -28.79
C ASP A 44 -4.86 -15.87 -28.44
N ARG A 45 -5.42 -16.54 -29.43
CA ARG A 45 -6.27 -17.70 -29.21
C ARG A 45 -5.48 -18.87 -28.60
N GLU A 46 -4.30 -19.15 -29.12
CA GLU A 46 -3.42 -20.22 -28.64
C GLU A 46 -2.96 -19.94 -27.22
N TYR A 47 -2.51 -18.70 -26.95
CA TYR A 47 -2.10 -18.25 -25.63
C TYR A 47 -3.25 -18.31 -24.63
N GLY A 48 -4.42 -17.78 -25.00
CA GLY A 48 -5.62 -17.80 -24.17
C GLY A 48 -6.07 -19.22 -23.83
N HIS A 49 -5.99 -20.15 -24.79
CA HIS A 49 -6.27 -21.56 -24.56
C HIS A 49 -5.31 -22.17 -23.52
N ILE A 50 -4.01 -21.95 -23.68
CA ILE A 50 -2.99 -22.49 -22.78
C ILE A 50 -3.19 -21.95 -21.36
N VAL A 51 -3.30 -20.63 -21.20
CA VAL A 51 -3.48 -19.99 -19.90
C VAL A 51 -4.74 -20.48 -19.18
N SER A 52 -5.83 -20.62 -19.91
CA SER A 52 -7.09 -21.17 -19.37
C SER A 52 -6.95 -22.65 -18.96
N ARG A 53 -6.26 -23.46 -19.75
CA ARG A 53 -6.00 -24.88 -19.42
C ARG A 53 -5.08 -25.03 -18.20
N MET A 54 -4.19 -24.08 -17.95
CA MET A 54 -3.29 -24.05 -16.80
C MET A 54 -3.97 -23.50 -15.55
N GLY A 55 -5.22 -23.00 -15.64
CA GLY A 55 -5.92 -22.39 -14.52
C GLY A 55 -5.31 -21.06 -14.05
N ILE A 56 -4.56 -20.36 -14.91
CA ILE A 56 -3.94 -19.08 -14.56
C ILE A 56 -4.95 -17.96 -14.76
N GLU A 57 -5.26 -17.25 -13.70
CA GLU A 57 -6.09 -16.05 -13.74
C GLU A 57 -5.37 -14.92 -14.48
N ARG A 58 -6.12 -14.18 -15.29
CA ARG A 58 -5.59 -13.03 -16.01
C ARG A 58 -6.63 -11.94 -16.24
N LYS A 59 -6.20 -10.70 -16.28
CA LYS A 59 -6.98 -9.60 -16.84
C LYS A 59 -6.92 -9.67 -18.36
N VAL A 60 -8.06 -9.59 -19.02
CA VAL A 60 -8.13 -9.45 -20.48
C VAL A 60 -8.50 -8.02 -20.83
N VAL A 61 -7.71 -7.39 -21.68
CA VAL A 61 -7.98 -6.07 -22.29
C VAL A 61 -8.00 -6.25 -23.82
N VAL A 62 -9.03 -5.73 -24.45
CA VAL A 62 -9.22 -5.84 -25.92
C VAL A 62 -9.36 -4.45 -26.51
N GLY A 63 -8.71 -4.21 -27.64
CA GLY A 63 -8.87 -3.01 -28.45
C GLY A 63 -7.60 -2.57 -29.17
N TYR A 64 -7.73 -1.52 -29.95
CA TYR A 64 -6.62 -0.97 -30.71
C TYR A 64 -5.55 -0.34 -29.78
N TRP A 65 -4.30 -0.66 -30.00
CA TRP A 65 -3.19 -0.32 -29.11
C TRP A 65 -2.91 1.19 -28.95
N LYS A 66 -3.38 2.03 -29.89
CA LYS A 66 -3.29 3.50 -29.76
C LYS A 66 -4.55 4.15 -29.19
N ASN A 67 -5.60 3.39 -28.94
CA ASN A 67 -6.85 3.94 -28.41
C ASN A 67 -6.64 4.40 -26.94
N PRO A 68 -6.89 5.70 -26.62
CA PRO A 68 -6.66 6.24 -25.28
C PRO A 68 -7.42 5.52 -24.17
N GLU A 69 -8.65 5.06 -24.43
CA GLU A 69 -9.45 4.32 -23.45
C GLU A 69 -8.88 2.91 -23.16
N VAL A 70 -8.29 2.29 -24.17
CA VAL A 70 -7.58 1.01 -24.01
C VAL A 70 -6.32 1.21 -23.17
N ILE A 71 -5.52 2.22 -23.50
CA ILE A 71 -4.31 2.59 -22.74
C ILE A 71 -4.66 2.89 -21.28
N LYS A 72 -5.75 3.63 -21.05
CA LYS A 72 -6.23 3.93 -19.69
C LYS A 72 -6.59 2.67 -18.90
N LYS A 73 -7.26 1.70 -19.51
CA LYS A 73 -7.58 0.41 -18.87
C LYS A 73 -6.32 -0.37 -18.50
N ILE A 74 -5.32 -0.36 -19.39
CA ILE A 74 -4.02 -0.99 -19.13
C ILE A 74 -3.32 -0.30 -17.96
N ALA A 75 -3.24 1.03 -17.99
CA ALA A 75 -2.62 1.81 -16.91
C ALA A 75 -3.30 1.57 -15.55
N GLN A 76 -4.62 1.59 -15.50
CA GLN A 76 -5.37 1.29 -14.27
C GLN A 76 -5.08 -0.11 -13.73
N TRP A 77 -5.01 -1.09 -14.62
CA TRP A 77 -4.67 -2.45 -14.21
C TRP A 77 -3.23 -2.55 -13.69
N MET A 78 -2.27 -1.89 -14.35
CA MET A 78 -0.88 -1.86 -13.89
C MET A 78 -0.74 -1.26 -12.49
N VAL A 79 -1.42 -0.15 -12.21
CA VAL A 79 -1.45 0.45 -10.87
C VAL A 79 -2.02 -0.53 -9.84
N THR A 80 -3.13 -1.21 -10.19
CA THR A 80 -3.73 -2.23 -9.32
C THR A 80 -2.77 -3.41 -9.07
N ALA A 81 -2.08 -3.87 -10.12
CA ALA A 81 -1.11 -4.97 -9.99
C ALA A 81 0.08 -4.61 -9.10
N VAL A 82 0.59 -3.38 -9.23
CA VAL A 82 1.63 -2.85 -8.32
C VAL A 82 1.10 -2.80 -6.89
N GLY A 83 -0.10 -2.25 -6.66
CA GLY A 83 -0.70 -2.19 -5.33
C GLY A 83 -0.87 -3.57 -4.67
N VAL A 84 -1.28 -4.58 -5.43
CA VAL A 84 -1.38 -5.97 -4.93
C VAL A 84 0.00 -6.52 -4.56
N MET A 85 1.01 -6.29 -5.39
CA MET A 85 2.37 -6.76 -5.13
C MET A 85 2.99 -6.07 -3.91
N GLU A 86 2.85 -4.75 -3.79
CA GLU A 86 3.31 -4.00 -2.63
C GLU A 86 2.57 -4.43 -1.36
N SER A 87 1.25 -4.61 -1.45
CA SER A 87 0.44 -5.10 -0.32
C SER A 87 0.92 -6.45 0.21
N SER A 88 1.42 -7.34 -0.65
CA SER A 88 1.89 -8.66 -0.23
C SER A 88 3.19 -8.65 0.60
N HIS A 89 3.82 -7.49 0.74
CA HIS A 89 5.06 -7.29 1.50
C HIS A 89 4.89 -6.33 2.68
N ILE A 90 3.65 -5.98 3.02
CA ILE A 90 3.37 -5.08 4.15
C ILE A 90 3.76 -5.76 5.46
N ARG A 91 4.55 -5.04 6.26
CA ARG A 91 4.86 -5.37 7.65
C ARG A 91 4.12 -4.40 8.56
N VAL A 92 3.36 -4.93 9.51
CA VAL A 92 2.53 -4.16 10.44
C VAL A 92 3.08 -4.31 11.86
N CYS A 93 3.37 -3.20 12.49
CA CYS A 93 3.71 -3.15 13.90
C CYS A 93 2.46 -2.93 14.75
N ARG A 94 2.21 -3.80 15.71
CA ARG A 94 1.10 -3.65 16.66
C ARG A 94 1.62 -3.42 18.07
N PHE A 95 1.30 -2.26 18.65
CA PHE A 95 1.59 -1.94 20.04
C PHE A 95 0.37 -2.21 20.93
N GLY A 96 0.55 -3.05 21.92
CA GLY A 96 -0.53 -3.46 22.82
C GLY A 96 -1.32 -4.67 22.30
N ASP A 97 -2.33 -5.09 23.04
CA ASP A 97 -3.11 -6.31 22.75
C ASP A 97 -4.52 -5.98 22.22
N ASN A 98 -5.32 -7.01 21.94
CA ASN A 98 -6.73 -6.87 21.59
C ASN A 98 -7.52 -6.28 22.79
N MET A 99 -8.61 -5.61 22.48
CA MET A 99 -9.49 -5.07 23.51
C MET A 99 -10.33 -6.17 24.13
N ASN A 100 -10.27 -6.31 25.46
CA ASN A 100 -11.14 -7.22 26.18
C ASN A 100 -12.62 -6.88 25.90
N ASN A 101 -13.42 -7.89 25.66
CA ASN A 101 -14.86 -7.78 25.40
C ASN A 101 -15.25 -7.04 24.10
N VAL A 102 -14.32 -6.87 23.15
CA VAL A 102 -14.58 -6.26 21.84
C VAL A 102 -14.15 -7.25 20.75
N ALA A 103 -15.05 -8.15 20.38
CA ALA A 103 -14.75 -9.28 19.48
C ALA A 103 -14.15 -8.86 18.12
N VAL A 104 -14.50 -7.67 17.59
CA VAL A 104 -13.97 -7.18 16.32
C VAL A 104 -12.47 -6.86 16.37
N THR A 105 -11.87 -6.75 17.56
CA THR A 105 -10.44 -6.52 17.71
C THR A 105 -9.63 -7.83 17.73
N GLU A 106 -10.31 -9.00 17.80
CA GLU A 106 -9.70 -10.31 17.68
C GLU A 106 -9.32 -10.59 16.22
N GLY A 107 -8.14 -10.18 15.83
CA GLY A 107 -7.63 -10.41 14.47
C GLY A 107 -6.90 -11.75 14.35
N ASP A 108 -7.01 -12.38 13.19
CA ASP A 108 -6.23 -13.56 12.83
C ASP A 108 -5.02 -13.17 11.99
N LYS A 109 -3.87 -13.05 12.63
CA LYS A 109 -2.60 -12.67 11.97
C LYS A 109 -2.14 -13.73 10.96
N VAL A 110 -2.42 -14.99 11.25
CA VAL A 110 -2.05 -16.10 10.36
C VAL A 110 -2.89 -16.05 9.08
N GLU A 111 -4.20 -15.82 9.23
CA GLU A 111 -5.08 -15.67 8.06
C GLU A 111 -4.73 -14.43 7.23
N ALA A 112 -4.33 -13.32 7.88
CA ALA A 112 -3.86 -12.12 7.19
C ALA A 112 -2.60 -12.43 6.36
N GLN A 113 -1.65 -13.19 6.90
CA GLN A 113 -0.45 -13.60 6.19
C GLN A 113 -0.78 -14.56 5.03
N ILE A 114 -1.65 -15.54 5.23
CA ILE A 114 -2.08 -16.47 4.19
C ILE A 114 -2.78 -15.75 3.03
N LYS A 115 -3.70 -14.82 3.33
CA LYS A 115 -4.52 -14.15 2.31
C LYS A 115 -3.83 -12.97 1.64
N PHE A 116 -3.09 -12.17 2.41
CA PHE A 116 -2.56 -10.89 1.95
C PHE A 116 -1.03 -10.85 1.92
N GLY A 117 -0.35 -11.81 2.53
CA GLY A 117 1.10 -11.80 2.70
C GLY A 117 1.59 -10.88 3.83
N TRP A 118 0.71 -10.31 4.63
CA TRP A 118 1.07 -9.36 5.68
C TRP A 118 1.78 -10.02 6.85
N GLU A 119 2.88 -9.44 7.28
CA GLU A 119 3.55 -9.81 8.53
C GLU A 119 3.09 -8.85 9.64
N ILE A 120 2.49 -9.40 10.71
CA ILE A 120 1.96 -8.61 11.82
C ILE A 120 2.71 -8.97 13.09
N ASP A 121 3.61 -8.11 13.52
CA ASP A 121 4.39 -8.27 14.74
C ASP A 121 3.76 -7.52 15.90
N HIS A 122 3.95 -8.06 17.11
CA HIS A 122 3.41 -7.51 18.34
C HIS A 122 4.52 -7.03 19.26
N TYR A 123 4.38 -5.80 19.75
CA TYR A 123 5.30 -5.17 20.69
C TYR A 123 4.59 -4.67 21.93
N ASN A 124 5.31 -4.59 23.04
CA ASN A 124 4.84 -3.88 24.21
C ASN A 124 4.87 -2.37 23.92
N VAL A 125 3.90 -1.63 24.45
CA VAL A 125 3.87 -0.17 24.26
C VAL A 125 5.13 0.50 24.83
N ASN A 126 5.72 -0.06 25.87
CA ASN A 126 6.94 0.46 26.46
C ASN A 126 8.19 0.32 25.56
N ASP A 127 8.16 -0.59 24.58
CA ASP A 127 9.22 -0.67 23.56
C ASP A 127 9.22 0.61 22.71
N LEU A 128 8.04 1.16 22.40
CA LEU A 128 7.92 2.48 21.75
C LEU A 128 8.31 3.61 22.67
N VAL A 129 7.98 3.54 23.97
CA VAL A 129 8.30 4.60 24.95
C VAL A 129 9.81 4.84 25.02
N GLU A 130 10.64 3.80 24.90
CA GLU A 130 12.10 3.96 24.88
C GLU A 130 12.57 4.83 23.73
N TYR A 131 11.95 4.70 22.55
CA TYR A 131 12.25 5.55 21.38
C TYR A 131 11.77 6.98 21.57
N VAL A 132 10.58 7.17 22.18
CA VAL A 132 10.00 8.48 22.44
C VAL A 132 10.85 9.26 23.47
N ASP A 133 11.25 8.61 24.55
CA ASP A 133 12.05 9.20 25.61
C ASP A 133 13.51 9.50 25.17
N ALA A 134 13.99 8.81 24.14
CA ALA A 134 15.30 9.04 23.57
C ALA A 134 15.36 10.21 22.56
N VAL A 135 14.22 10.85 22.23
CA VAL A 135 14.17 11.95 21.27
C VAL A 135 14.82 13.21 21.85
N PRO A 136 15.80 13.82 21.14
CA PRO A 136 16.45 15.05 21.62
C PRO A 136 15.46 16.22 21.70
N ALA A 137 15.56 17.03 22.75
CA ALA A 137 14.69 18.19 22.97
C ALA A 137 14.72 19.20 21.81
N GLY A 138 15.86 19.33 21.13
CA GLY A 138 15.99 20.18 19.95
C GLY A 138 15.13 19.72 18.79
N ASP A 139 15.05 18.40 18.54
CA ASP A 139 14.25 17.82 17.46
C ASP A 139 12.76 17.95 17.78
N ILE A 140 12.38 17.75 19.04
CA ILE A 140 11.00 17.96 19.51
C ILE A 140 10.58 19.41 19.27
N SER A 141 11.42 20.39 19.64
CA SER A 141 11.12 21.81 19.44
C SER A 141 10.99 22.14 17.95
N ALA A 142 11.90 21.66 17.11
CA ALA A 142 11.89 21.91 15.67
C ALA A 142 10.62 21.37 15.02
N LEU A 143 10.22 20.14 15.34
CA LEU A 143 8.99 19.55 14.79
C LEU A 143 7.74 20.26 15.34
N THR A 144 7.75 20.70 16.60
CA THR A 144 6.67 21.51 17.18
C THR A 144 6.52 22.82 16.43
N ASP A 145 7.62 23.51 16.11
CA ASP A 145 7.61 24.76 15.35
C ASP A 145 7.07 24.53 13.92
N GLU A 146 7.39 23.38 13.30
CA GLU A 146 6.80 22.99 12.03
C GLU A 146 5.28 22.85 12.14
N TYR A 147 4.75 22.18 13.18
CA TYR A 147 3.30 22.09 13.39
C TYR A 147 2.64 23.46 13.50
N TYR A 148 3.23 24.38 14.26
CA TYR A 148 2.71 25.74 14.42
C TYR A 148 2.78 26.56 13.12
N SER A 149 3.70 26.25 12.22
CA SER A 149 3.79 26.89 10.91
C SER A 149 2.81 26.30 9.89
N LYS A 150 2.54 25.00 9.98
CA LYS A 150 1.74 24.24 8.99
C LYS A 150 0.25 24.24 9.32
N TYR A 151 -0.11 24.27 10.62
CA TYR A 151 -1.48 24.10 11.08
C TYR A 151 -2.02 25.34 11.78
N GLN A 152 -3.32 25.57 11.63
CA GLN A 152 -4.01 26.60 12.43
C GLN A 152 -4.27 26.04 13.84
N ILE A 153 -3.70 26.68 14.84
CA ILE A 153 -3.85 26.30 16.25
C ILE A 153 -5.04 27.05 16.87
N LEU A 154 -6.04 26.32 17.32
CA LEU A 154 -7.22 26.86 18.00
C LEU A 154 -7.09 26.64 19.49
N LEU A 155 -6.72 27.68 20.23
CA LEU A 155 -6.50 27.58 21.67
C LEU A 155 -7.82 27.51 22.48
N GLU A 156 -8.90 28.10 21.98
CA GLU A 156 -10.22 28.09 22.63
C GLU A 156 -10.17 28.47 24.12
N GLY A 157 -9.34 29.48 24.47
CA GLY A 157 -9.18 29.95 25.84
C GLY A 157 -8.17 29.19 26.69
N ARG A 158 -7.48 28.20 26.14
CA ARG A 158 -6.37 27.49 26.82
C ARG A 158 -5.12 28.36 26.87
N ASP A 159 -4.30 28.17 27.89
CA ASP A 159 -2.98 28.81 27.95
C ASP A 159 -2.07 28.30 26.81
N ALA A 160 -1.47 29.22 26.06
CA ALA A 160 -0.69 28.87 24.88
C ALA A 160 0.60 28.12 25.21
N ALA A 161 1.24 28.44 26.33
CA ALA A 161 2.49 27.80 26.74
C ALA A 161 2.24 26.38 27.27
N GLU A 162 1.14 26.19 27.99
CA GLU A 162 0.73 24.85 28.44
C GLU A 162 0.27 23.98 27.26
N PHE A 163 -0.50 24.53 26.33
CA PHE A 163 -0.91 23.83 25.14
C PHE A 163 0.28 23.38 24.29
N ARG A 164 1.31 24.26 24.16
CA ARG A 164 2.54 23.88 23.45
C ARG A 164 3.22 22.66 24.04
N LYS A 165 3.27 22.52 25.37
CA LYS A 165 3.83 21.32 26.02
C LYS A 165 3.11 20.03 25.62
N HIS A 166 1.79 20.10 25.47
CA HIS A 166 1.03 18.95 24.96
C HIS A 166 1.34 18.64 23.49
N VAL A 167 1.58 19.65 22.67
CA VAL A 167 2.00 19.47 21.26
C VAL A 167 3.41 18.89 21.19
N GLU A 168 4.32 19.30 22.07
CA GLU A 168 5.69 18.75 22.17
C GLU A 168 5.67 17.24 22.48
N VAL A 169 4.71 16.76 23.29
CA VAL A 169 4.53 15.32 23.52
C VAL A 169 4.15 14.59 22.22
N GLN A 170 3.28 15.18 21.39
CA GLN A 170 2.94 14.59 20.08
C GLN A 170 4.14 14.58 19.13
N ALA A 171 4.95 15.64 19.14
CA ALA A 171 6.18 15.70 18.34
C ALA A 171 7.18 14.61 18.77
N ALA A 172 7.38 14.40 20.07
CA ALA A 172 8.22 13.33 20.57
C ALA A 172 7.70 11.94 20.14
N ILE A 173 6.38 11.74 20.21
CA ILE A 173 5.76 10.48 19.78
C ILE A 173 5.93 10.28 18.27
N GLU A 174 5.73 11.31 17.42
CA GLU A 174 5.91 11.17 15.96
C GLU A 174 7.35 10.76 15.62
N ILE A 175 8.35 11.47 16.18
CA ILE A 175 9.76 11.18 15.90
C ILE A 175 10.14 9.78 16.40
N GLY A 176 9.76 9.43 17.63
CA GLY A 176 10.06 8.12 18.21
C GLY A 176 9.41 6.98 17.43
N LEU A 177 8.14 7.17 17.05
CA LEU A 177 7.41 6.16 16.27
C LEU A 177 7.99 6.00 14.87
N GLU A 178 8.26 7.11 14.16
CA GLU A 178 8.87 7.05 12.82
C GLU A 178 10.23 6.35 12.85
N LYS A 179 11.05 6.65 13.87
CA LYS A 179 12.34 6.00 14.06
C LYS A 179 12.17 4.49 14.27
N PHE A 180 11.24 4.08 15.13
CA PHE A 180 10.95 2.67 15.36
C PHE A 180 10.52 1.96 14.08
N LEU A 181 9.54 2.53 13.36
CA LEU A 181 9.03 1.95 12.12
C LEU A 181 10.12 1.82 11.05
N THR A 182 10.97 2.85 10.92
CA THR A 182 12.07 2.86 9.95
C THR A 182 13.16 1.83 10.31
N GLU A 183 13.53 1.72 11.60
CA GLU A 183 14.59 0.81 12.05
C GLU A 183 14.23 -0.65 11.85
N TYR A 184 12.94 -0.99 12.06
CA TYR A 184 12.46 -2.35 11.91
C TYR A 184 11.75 -2.62 10.58
N ASP A 185 11.77 -1.68 9.64
CA ASP A 185 11.15 -1.79 8.31
C ASP A 185 9.65 -2.11 8.36
N TYR A 186 8.92 -1.37 9.20
CA TYR A 186 7.46 -1.45 9.26
C TYR A 186 6.80 -0.40 8.37
N HIS A 187 5.74 -0.83 7.67
CA HIS A 187 4.97 0.02 6.74
C HIS A 187 3.67 0.53 7.34
N ALA A 188 3.22 -0.10 8.42
CA ALA A 188 1.96 0.24 9.08
C ALA A 188 2.05 0.04 10.59
N VAL A 189 1.19 0.76 11.34
CA VAL A 189 1.16 0.69 12.79
C VAL A 189 -0.28 0.62 13.33
N VAL A 190 -0.47 -0.18 14.37
CA VAL A 190 -1.72 -0.27 15.13
C VAL A 190 -1.41 -0.03 16.60
N THR A 191 -2.24 0.78 17.25
CA THR A 191 -2.12 1.07 18.69
C THR A 191 -3.42 0.77 19.43
N HIS A 192 -3.33 0.55 20.73
CA HIS A 192 -4.48 0.29 21.60
C HIS A 192 -4.73 1.52 22.48
N PHE A 193 -5.89 2.17 22.37
CA PHE A 193 -6.18 3.40 23.10
C PHE A 193 -6.27 3.23 24.63
N GLY A 194 -6.56 2.03 25.13
CA GLY A 194 -6.62 1.70 26.55
C GLY A 194 -5.32 1.15 27.12
N MET A 195 -4.28 0.94 26.30
CA MET A 195 -2.98 0.40 26.71
C MET A 195 -1.89 1.38 26.28
N LEU A 196 -1.69 2.43 27.07
CA LEU A 196 -0.71 3.47 26.74
C LEU A 196 0.68 3.21 27.35
N GLY A 197 0.80 2.24 28.28
CA GLY A 197 2.06 2.03 28.96
C GLY A 197 2.62 3.32 29.55
N GLY A 198 3.84 3.67 29.21
CA GLY A 198 4.48 4.93 29.58
C GLY A 198 4.21 6.10 28.63
N LEU A 199 3.44 5.93 27.54
CA LEU A 199 3.06 7.03 26.67
C LEU A 199 2.17 8.02 27.42
N LYS A 200 2.50 9.31 27.31
CA LYS A 200 1.77 10.39 27.98
C LYS A 200 0.47 10.80 27.27
N GLN A 201 0.33 10.44 26.01
CA GLN A 201 -0.83 10.75 25.17
C GLN A 201 -1.06 9.64 24.14
N LEU A 202 -2.29 9.59 23.58
CA LEU A 202 -2.58 8.80 22.37
C LEU A 202 -1.82 9.37 21.18
N PRO A 203 -1.25 8.53 20.29
CA PRO A 203 -0.40 8.97 19.18
C PRO A 203 -1.20 9.50 17.97
N GLY A 204 -2.38 10.10 18.17
CA GLY A 204 -3.32 10.43 17.12
C GLY A 204 -2.77 11.39 16.06
N LEU A 205 -2.13 12.50 16.45
CA LEU A 205 -1.52 13.43 15.51
C LEU A 205 -0.30 12.81 14.83
N ALA A 206 0.54 12.10 15.59
CA ALA A 206 1.71 11.42 15.07
C ALA A 206 1.34 10.42 13.95
N ILE A 207 0.33 9.57 14.20
CA ILE A 207 -0.14 8.60 13.20
C ILE A 207 -0.69 9.30 11.96
N GLN A 208 -1.52 10.34 12.10
CA GLN A 208 -2.06 11.06 10.94
C GLN A 208 -0.95 11.67 10.07
N ARG A 209 0.10 12.20 10.68
CA ARG A 209 1.23 12.76 9.95
C ARG A 209 2.10 11.68 9.29
N LEU A 210 2.25 10.54 9.94
CA LEU A 210 2.93 9.39 9.33
C LEU A 210 2.12 8.82 8.14
N MET A 211 0.79 8.83 8.22
CA MET A 211 -0.06 8.48 7.07
C MET A 211 0.15 9.44 5.88
N GLU A 212 0.35 10.74 6.12
CA GLU A 212 0.71 11.70 5.07
C GLU A 212 2.06 11.35 4.41
N LYS A 213 2.97 10.71 5.15
CA LYS A 213 4.27 10.21 4.65
C LYS A 213 4.17 8.83 3.96
N GLY A 214 3.01 8.19 3.97
CA GLY A 214 2.75 6.91 3.31
C GLY A 214 2.69 5.68 4.22
N TYR A 215 2.79 5.85 5.53
CA TYR A 215 2.55 4.75 6.47
C TYR A 215 1.04 4.43 6.57
N GLY A 216 0.71 3.16 6.86
CA GLY A 216 -0.64 2.68 7.05
C GLY A 216 -1.07 2.62 8.52
#